data_461d9e6c304c46039e61ba9c9e5410b0
#
_entry.id   461d9e6c304c46039e61ba9c9e5410b0
#
_cell.length_a   1.000
_cell.length_b   1.000
_cell.length_c   1.000
_cell.angle_alpha   90.00
_cell.angle_beta   90.00
_cell.angle_gamma   90.00
#
_symmetry.space_group_name_H-M   'P 1'
#
loop_
_entity.id
_entity.type
_entity.pdbx_description
1 polymer ?
#
loop_
_entity_poly.entity_id
_entity_poly.type
_entity_poly.pdbx_seq_one_letter_code
_entity_poly.pdbx_strand_id
1 'polypeptide(L)'
;MIKVFHYTSPGVRTHVANVYTSSLEEAFRLTQNIDGSWSRSQFFEDGEENSDFDNRVELLVPLIQDDNGKIFGLRSTMMFDEMELNGKIYVVRAAGFALKSITPFENINPIGVA
;
A
#
# COMPACT_ATOMS: atom_id res chain seq x y z
N MET A 1 2.42 12.61 2.57
CA MET A 1 2.80 11.19 2.55
C MET A 1 1.59 10.34 2.85
N ILE A 2 1.39 9.31 2.07
CA ILE A 2 0.25 8.40 2.22
C ILE A 2 0.77 7.06 2.71
N LYS A 3 0.16 6.52 3.77
CA LYS A 3 0.46 5.17 4.25
C LYS A 3 -0.46 4.20 3.55
N VAL A 4 0.11 3.13 2.99
CA VAL A 4 -0.64 2.10 2.27
C VAL A 4 -0.68 0.83 3.10
N PHE A 5 -1.88 0.30 3.30
CA PHE A 5 -2.13 -0.90 4.09
C PHE A 5 -2.80 -1.96 3.21
N HIS A 6 -2.22 -3.15 3.23
CA HIS A 6 -2.84 -4.32 2.60
C HIS A 6 -3.41 -5.24 3.66
N TYR A 7 -4.51 -5.90 3.33
CA TYR A 7 -5.00 -7.01 4.13
C TYR A 7 -4.34 -8.28 3.57
N THR A 8 -3.29 -8.74 4.25
CA THR A 8 -2.47 -9.88 3.78
C THR A 8 -3.13 -11.22 4.06
N SER A 9 -4.09 -11.24 4.98
CA SER A 9 -4.99 -12.36 5.23
C SER A 9 -6.21 -11.79 5.94
N PRO A 10 -7.31 -12.56 6.09
CA PRO A 10 -8.49 -12.04 6.77
C PRO A 10 -8.14 -11.46 8.14
N GLY A 11 -8.48 -10.20 8.33
CA GLY A 11 -8.25 -9.49 9.59
C GLY A 11 -6.84 -9.02 9.83
N VAL A 12 -5.87 -9.33 8.95
CA VAL A 12 -4.49 -8.88 9.13
C VAL A 12 -4.20 -7.66 8.26
N ARG A 13 -4.18 -6.52 8.89
CA ARG A 13 -3.92 -5.22 8.25
C ARG A 13 -2.44 -4.90 8.38
N THR A 14 -1.72 -4.84 7.26
CA THR A 14 -0.29 -4.65 7.25
C THR A 14 0.09 -3.35 6.57
N HIS A 15 0.88 -2.51 7.24
CA HIS A 15 1.42 -1.29 6.66
C HIS A 15 2.55 -1.67 5.72
N VAL A 16 2.29 -1.69 4.43
CA VAL A 16 3.25 -2.21 3.44
C VAL A 16 4.14 -1.14 2.82
N ALA A 17 3.66 0.09 2.75
CA ALA A 17 4.44 1.15 2.10
C ALA A 17 4.03 2.54 2.55
N ASN A 18 4.96 3.48 2.41
CA ASN A 18 4.67 4.90 2.43
C ASN A 18 4.86 5.42 1.00
N VAL A 19 3.93 6.22 0.53
CA VAL A 19 4.05 6.85 -0.78
C VAL A 19 4.10 8.36 -0.60
N TYR A 20 5.14 8.97 -1.11
CA TYR A 20 5.38 10.39 -0.91
C TYR A 20 4.64 11.22 -1.95
N THR A 21 3.35 11.31 -1.76
CA THR A 21 2.40 12.10 -2.56
C THR A 21 1.26 12.52 -1.65
N SER A 22 0.47 13.47 -2.09
CA SER A 22 -0.76 13.88 -1.39
C SER A 22 -2.02 13.42 -2.11
N SER A 23 -1.88 12.64 -3.18
CA SER A 23 -2.99 12.16 -3.99
C SER A 23 -3.23 10.67 -3.75
N LEU A 24 -4.43 10.30 -3.30
CA LEU A 24 -4.81 8.90 -3.12
C LEU A 24 -4.74 8.14 -4.44
N GLU A 25 -5.17 8.76 -5.53
CA GLU A 25 -5.14 8.16 -6.86
C GLU A 25 -3.72 7.86 -7.30
N GLU A 26 -2.80 8.80 -7.04
CA GLU A 26 -1.39 8.63 -7.36
C GLU A 26 -0.79 7.49 -6.53
N ALA A 27 -1.08 7.45 -5.23
CA ALA A 27 -0.60 6.38 -4.37
C ALA A 27 -1.12 5.02 -4.82
N PHE A 28 -2.36 4.96 -5.24
CA PHE A 28 -2.93 3.74 -5.78
C PHE A 28 -2.21 3.31 -7.06
N ARG A 29 -1.99 4.24 -7.98
CA ARG A 29 -1.30 3.96 -9.24
C ARG A 29 0.13 3.48 -9.01
N LEU A 30 0.84 4.10 -8.08
CA LEU A 30 2.24 3.77 -7.78
C LEU A 30 2.40 2.44 -7.04
N THR A 31 1.32 1.84 -6.59
CA THR A 31 1.35 0.53 -5.92
C THR A 31 0.64 -0.54 -6.74
N GLN A 32 0.69 -0.41 -8.06
CA GLN A 32 0.12 -1.37 -9.00
C GLN A 32 1.23 -2.09 -9.77
N ASN A 33 1.07 -3.40 -9.95
CA ASN A 33 1.92 -4.18 -10.83
C ASN A 33 1.34 -4.09 -12.24
N ILE A 34 1.92 -3.22 -13.06
CA ILE A 34 1.43 -2.99 -14.43
C ILE A 34 2.32 -3.72 -15.43
N ASP A 35 3.60 -3.34 -15.48
CA ASP A 35 4.56 -3.97 -16.38
C ASP A 35 5.69 -4.66 -15.63
N GLY A 36 5.75 -4.46 -14.34
CA GLY A 36 6.79 -5.02 -13.48
C GLY A 36 6.25 -5.27 -12.09
N SER A 37 6.97 -4.79 -11.07
CA SER A 37 6.60 -4.98 -9.68
C SER A 37 6.82 -3.68 -8.91
N TRP A 38 5.73 -3.11 -8.39
CA TRP A 38 5.80 -1.84 -7.68
C TRP A 38 6.65 -1.92 -6.41
N SER A 39 6.78 -3.11 -5.83
CA SER A 39 7.46 -3.31 -4.55
C SER A 39 8.92 -3.75 -4.68
N ARG A 40 9.41 -3.95 -5.90
CA ARG A 40 10.77 -4.41 -6.13
C ARG A 40 11.69 -3.26 -6.53
N SER A 41 12.99 -3.57 -6.57
CA SER A 41 14.03 -2.59 -6.90
C SER A 41 13.92 -2.10 -8.35
N GLN A 42 14.66 -1.03 -8.65
CA GLN A 42 14.68 -0.43 -9.97
C GLN A 42 15.11 -1.42 -11.06
N PHE A 43 15.99 -2.35 -10.72
CA PHE A 43 16.42 -3.39 -11.64
C PHE A 43 16.17 -4.76 -11.02
N PHE A 44 15.71 -5.69 -11.85
CA PHE A 44 15.59 -7.09 -11.46
C PHE A 44 16.96 -7.77 -11.45
N GLU A 45 17.03 -8.99 -10.93
CA GLU A 45 18.28 -9.74 -10.78
C GLU A 45 18.99 -9.98 -12.10
N ASP A 46 18.25 -10.09 -13.19
CA ASP A 46 18.81 -10.29 -14.53
C ASP A 46 19.27 -9.00 -15.21
N GLY A 47 19.13 -7.87 -14.52
CA GLY A 47 19.49 -6.55 -15.05
C GLY A 47 18.39 -5.85 -15.83
N GLU A 48 17.26 -6.48 -16.02
CA GLU A 48 16.12 -5.85 -16.67
C GLU A 48 15.55 -4.74 -15.80
N GLU A 49 15.13 -3.64 -16.42
CA GLU A 49 14.54 -2.53 -15.70
C GLU A 49 13.13 -2.85 -15.24
N ASN A 50 12.84 -2.53 -13.99
CA ASN A 50 11.51 -2.65 -13.41
C ASN A 50 10.75 -1.34 -13.65
N SER A 51 9.88 -1.33 -14.66
CA SER A 51 9.16 -0.11 -15.04
C SER A 51 8.16 0.38 -14.02
N ASP A 52 7.80 -0.45 -13.05
CA ASP A 52 6.88 -0.04 -11.98
C ASP A 52 7.60 0.52 -10.76
N PHE A 53 8.93 0.54 -10.78
CA PHE A 53 9.68 1.15 -9.69
C PHE A 53 9.49 2.66 -9.70
N ASP A 54 9.23 3.23 -8.52
CA ASP A 54 9.17 4.68 -8.34
C ASP A 54 9.79 5.00 -6.99
N ASN A 55 10.72 5.96 -6.96
CA ASN A 55 11.44 6.30 -5.74
C ASN A 55 10.58 7.03 -4.70
N ARG A 56 9.35 7.40 -5.04
CA ARG A 56 8.40 7.96 -4.08
C ARG A 56 7.75 6.88 -3.22
N VAL A 57 7.96 5.61 -3.56
CA VAL A 57 7.42 4.48 -2.81
C VAL A 57 8.48 3.92 -1.89
N GLU A 58 8.18 3.91 -0.60
CA GLU A 58 9.04 3.32 0.42
C GLU A 58 8.40 2.03 0.90
N LEU A 59 9.02 0.90 0.55
CA LEU A 59 8.54 -0.42 0.98
C LEU A 59 8.93 -0.66 2.43
N LEU A 60 7.97 -1.11 3.25
CA LEU A 60 8.17 -1.27 4.69
C LEU A 60 8.20 -2.74 5.15
N VAL A 61 7.98 -3.67 4.25
CA VAL A 61 7.94 -5.10 4.59
C VAL A 61 8.98 -5.85 3.78
N PRO A 62 9.53 -6.97 4.31
CA PRO A 62 10.47 -7.78 3.55
C PRO A 62 9.75 -8.50 2.41
N LEU A 63 10.46 -8.71 1.32
CA LEU A 63 9.96 -9.53 0.22
C LEU A 63 10.27 -11.00 0.48
N ILE A 64 9.44 -11.87 -0.06
CA ILE A 64 9.61 -13.30 0.08
C ILE A 64 10.60 -13.79 -0.96
N GLN A 65 11.52 -14.66 -0.53
CA GLN A 65 12.46 -15.32 -1.42
C GLN A 65 12.29 -16.83 -1.29
N ASP A 66 12.18 -17.54 -2.41
CA ASP A 66 12.02 -18.98 -2.38
C ASP A 66 13.39 -19.68 -2.27
N ASP A 67 13.38 -21.03 -2.22
CA ASP A 67 14.60 -21.82 -2.07
C ASP A 67 15.56 -21.67 -3.26
N ASN A 68 15.07 -21.23 -4.41
CA ASN A 68 15.88 -21.02 -5.61
C ASN A 68 16.39 -19.59 -5.71
N GLY A 69 16.12 -18.77 -4.72
CA GLY A 69 16.55 -17.38 -4.71
C GLY A 69 15.61 -16.44 -5.45
N LYS A 70 14.47 -16.93 -5.91
CA LYS A 70 13.51 -16.07 -6.61
C LYS A 70 12.80 -15.18 -5.62
N ILE A 71 12.78 -13.88 -5.92
CA ILE A 71 12.15 -12.87 -5.07
C ILE A 71 10.76 -12.57 -5.61
N PHE A 72 9.77 -12.61 -4.73
CA PHE A 72 8.38 -12.29 -5.07
C PHE A 72 8.03 -10.92 -4.51
N GLY A 73 7.57 -10.04 -5.39
CA GLY A 73 7.03 -8.75 -4.97
C GLY A 73 5.64 -8.89 -4.37
N LEU A 74 5.15 -7.80 -3.80
CA LEU A 74 3.81 -7.75 -3.28
C LEU A 74 2.80 -7.61 -4.40
N ARG A 75 1.58 -8.06 -4.15
CA ARG A 75 0.46 -7.82 -5.06
C ARG A 75 0.16 -6.34 -5.16
N SER A 76 -0.58 -5.97 -6.19
CA SER A 76 -1.09 -4.61 -6.31
C SER A 76 -2.05 -4.28 -5.17
N THR A 77 -2.10 -3.00 -4.81
CA THR A 77 -3.14 -2.49 -3.92
C THR A 77 -4.48 -2.70 -4.60
N MET A 78 -5.45 -3.20 -3.87
CA MET A 78 -6.73 -3.62 -4.43
C MET A 78 -7.89 -3.15 -3.57
N MET A 79 -9.11 -3.40 -4.07
CA MET A 79 -10.32 -3.07 -3.34
C MET A 79 -10.29 -3.66 -1.93
N PHE A 80 -10.72 -2.87 -0.96
CA PHE A 80 -10.72 -3.14 0.47
C PHE A 80 -9.39 -2.94 1.18
N ASP A 81 -8.30 -2.72 0.46
CA ASP A 81 -7.09 -2.21 1.09
C ASP A 81 -7.33 -0.77 1.55
N GLU A 82 -6.42 -0.22 2.34
CA GLU A 82 -6.62 1.08 2.95
C GLU A 82 -5.43 2.00 2.73
N MET A 83 -5.73 3.30 2.76
CA MET A 83 -4.73 4.35 2.67
C MET A 83 -5.01 5.40 3.73
N GLU A 84 -3.97 5.88 4.40
CA GLU A 84 -4.10 6.94 5.38
C GLU A 84 -3.43 8.21 4.87
N LEU A 85 -4.20 9.29 4.87
CA LEU A 85 -3.72 10.62 4.47
C LEU A 85 -4.21 11.63 5.48
N ASN A 86 -3.27 12.36 6.09
CA ASN A 86 -3.58 13.42 7.06
C ASN A 86 -4.49 12.95 8.19
N GLY A 87 -4.24 11.75 8.71
CA GLY A 87 -5.01 11.19 9.80
C GLY A 87 -6.36 10.61 9.41
N LYS A 88 -6.70 10.62 8.14
CA LYS A 88 -7.94 10.05 7.64
C LYS A 88 -7.66 8.73 6.94
N ILE A 89 -8.46 7.72 7.23
CA ILE A 89 -8.30 6.40 6.63
C ILE A 89 -9.35 6.21 5.55
N TYR A 90 -8.88 5.87 4.36
CA TYR A 90 -9.73 5.66 3.19
C TYR A 90 -9.65 4.19 2.77
N VAL A 91 -10.79 3.63 2.39
CA VAL A 91 -10.87 2.27 1.85
C VAL A 91 -10.90 2.35 0.33
N VAL A 92 -10.10 1.54 -0.32
CA VAL A 92 -10.09 1.44 -1.78
C VAL A 92 -11.38 0.77 -2.22
N ARG A 93 -12.09 1.40 -3.14
CA ARG A 93 -13.35 0.93 -3.71
C ARG A 93 -13.22 0.78 -5.22
N ALA A 94 -14.23 0.16 -5.84
CA ALA A 94 -14.23 -0.04 -7.29
C ALA A 94 -14.19 1.27 -8.06
N ALA A 95 -14.77 2.32 -7.52
CA ALA A 95 -14.80 3.63 -8.16
C ALA A 95 -14.28 4.70 -7.20
N GLY A 96 -13.02 4.57 -6.78
CA GLY A 96 -12.37 5.58 -5.95
C GLY A 96 -12.17 5.15 -4.52
N PHE A 97 -12.30 6.08 -3.59
CA PHE A 97 -11.93 5.87 -2.20
C PHE A 97 -13.05 6.35 -1.29
N ALA A 98 -13.34 5.59 -0.25
CA ALA A 98 -14.37 5.94 0.72
C ALA A 98 -13.72 6.20 2.08
N LEU A 99 -14.08 7.31 2.70
CA LEU A 99 -13.59 7.62 4.04
C LEU A 99 -14.12 6.58 5.03
N LYS A 100 -13.22 5.95 5.75
CA LYS A 100 -13.56 4.95 6.74
C LYS A 100 -13.48 5.51 8.15
N SER A 101 -12.39 6.24 8.43
CA SER A 101 -12.13 6.75 9.76
C SER A 101 -11.27 8.00 9.67
N ILE A 102 -11.37 8.88 10.65
CA ILE A 102 -10.58 10.11 10.68
C ILE A 102 -9.31 9.88 11.46
N THR A 103 -9.41 9.50 12.72
CA THR A 103 -8.24 9.23 13.57
C THR A 103 -8.62 8.19 14.61
N PRO A 104 -7.65 7.53 15.24
CA PRO A 104 -7.93 6.63 16.35
C PRO A 104 -8.64 7.34 17.49
N PHE A 105 -8.33 8.61 17.71
CA PHE A 105 -8.98 9.41 18.75
C PHE A 105 -10.46 9.56 18.42
N GLU A 106 -10.77 9.83 17.19
CA GLU A 106 -12.14 9.95 16.72
C GLU A 106 -12.93 8.67 16.96
N ASN A 107 -12.30 7.55 16.74
CA ASN A 107 -12.94 6.26 16.94
C ASN A 107 -13.23 5.97 18.40
N ILE A 108 -12.42 6.50 19.28
CA ILE A 108 -12.59 6.27 20.71
C ILE A 108 -13.65 7.17 21.30
N ASN A 109 -13.69 8.39 20.86
CA ASN A 109 -14.55 9.39 21.39
C ASN A 109 -16.04 9.02 21.40
N PRO A 110 -16.62 8.54 20.32
CA PRO A 110 -18.01 8.16 20.32
C PRO A 110 -18.35 7.10 21.35
N ILE A 111 -17.40 6.25 21.64
CA ILE A 111 -17.58 5.20 22.61
C ILE A 111 -17.69 5.82 24.00
N GLY A 112 -16.87 6.83 24.23
CA GLY A 112 -16.90 7.54 25.50
C GLY A 112 -18.21 8.23 25.73
N VAL A 113 -18.93 8.49 24.68
CA VAL A 113 -20.22 9.15 24.81
C VAL A 113 -21.28 8.21 25.29
N ALA A 114 -21.11 7.02 24.97
CA ALA A 114 -22.15 6.02 25.26
C ALA A 114 -22.32 5.83 26.76
#